data_891335ade3659bbb1ae49f6c90046e21
#
_entry.id   891335ade3659bbb1ae49f6c90046e21
#
_cell.length_a   1.000
_cell.length_b   1.000
_cell.length_c   1.000
_cell.angle_alpha   90.00
_cell.angle_beta   90.00
_cell.angle_gamma   90.00
#
_symmetry.space_group_name_H-M   'P 1'
#
loop_
_entity.id
_entity.type
_entity.pdbx_description
1 polymer ?
#
loop_
_entity_poly.entity_id
_entity_poly.type
_entity_poly.pdbx_seq_one_letter_code
_entity_poly.pdbx_strand_id
1 'polypeptide(L)'
;VRAMEPSWVDNKSNYQDVARGLHPGARLVTKDSWFFKVLAIFAAPFVGYRYWLEHYAIALGPVQAYPRQWTDLRMGTIIHECRHSWQCEMLGWLIPIVGWFFGRTVRTWAGFPLFLILYFVVLLPIGLSVFKCWFELDADRAKWAWMLIQGEGPQIVELRAIDFGKTVNGRGYGFAFPWLGRKWFRWAAKRLISKWQARSTTPKK
;
A
#
# COMPACT_ATOMS: atom_id res chain seq x y z
N VAL A 1 -35.44 11.56 0.49
CA VAL A 1 -34.15 11.75 1.20
C VAL A 1 -33.48 10.37 1.19
N ARG A 2 -32.43 10.16 0.37
CA ARG A 2 -31.59 8.96 0.47
C ARG A 2 -30.88 9.03 1.81
N ALA A 3 -31.09 8.05 2.68
CA ALA A 3 -30.26 7.88 3.85
C ALA A 3 -28.80 7.83 3.36
N MET A 4 -27.95 8.73 3.84
CA MET A 4 -26.52 8.68 3.54
C MET A 4 -26.01 7.39 4.15
N GLU A 5 -25.44 6.51 3.31
CA GLU A 5 -24.78 5.32 3.82
C GLU A 5 -23.64 5.74 4.77
N PRO A 6 -23.49 5.07 5.92
CA PRO A 6 -22.45 5.42 6.89
C PRO A 6 -21.08 5.37 6.20
N SER A 7 -20.30 6.43 6.36
CA SER A 7 -18.95 6.48 5.81
C SER A 7 -17.98 5.70 6.72
N TRP A 8 -16.82 5.29 6.19
CA TRP A 8 -15.77 4.66 7.01
C TRP A 8 -15.35 5.54 8.22
N VAL A 9 -15.58 6.84 8.13
CA VAL A 9 -15.26 7.80 9.17
C VAL A 9 -16.09 7.53 10.43
N ASP A 10 -17.30 7.02 10.28
CA ASP A 10 -18.20 6.68 11.40
C ASP A 10 -17.69 5.45 12.17
N ASN A 11 -16.96 4.55 11.49
CA ASN A 11 -16.33 3.37 12.08
C ASN A 11 -14.81 3.52 12.24
N LYS A 12 -14.28 4.74 12.23
CA LYS A 12 -12.84 5.03 12.20
C LYS A 12 -12.07 4.37 13.34
N SER A 13 -12.64 4.29 14.56
CA SER A 13 -12.01 3.64 15.71
C SER A 13 -11.65 2.19 15.41
N ASN A 14 -12.59 1.42 14.88
CA ASN A 14 -12.38 0.00 14.56
C ASN A 14 -11.29 -0.18 13.51
N TYR A 15 -11.31 0.61 12.45
CA TYR A 15 -10.28 0.57 11.42
C TYR A 15 -8.91 1.02 11.95
N GLN A 16 -8.90 2.01 12.87
CA GLN A 16 -7.67 2.49 13.51
C GLN A 16 -7.04 1.40 14.37
N ASP A 17 -7.83 0.62 15.10
CA ASP A 17 -7.34 -0.47 15.94
C ASP A 17 -6.77 -1.62 15.09
N VAL A 18 -7.43 -1.95 13.98
CA VAL A 18 -6.89 -2.89 13.01
C VAL A 18 -5.54 -2.39 12.44
N ALA A 19 -5.48 -1.14 12.01
CA ALA A 19 -4.26 -0.57 11.47
C ALA A 19 -3.11 -0.59 12.49
N ARG A 20 -3.40 -0.28 13.76
CA ARG A 20 -2.44 -0.36 14.88
C ARG A 20 -1.99 -1.79 15.17
N GLY A 21 -2.88 -2.77 15.03
CA GLY A 21 -2.53 -4.19 15.12
C GLY A 21 -1.52 -4.62 14.05
N LEU A 22 -1.64 -4.07 12.85
CA LEU A 22 -0.72 -4.32 11.74
C LEU A 22 0.59 -3.53 11.85
N HIS A 23 0.51 -2.26 12.26
CA HIS A 23 1.64 -1.38 12.49
C HIS A 23 1.34 -0.43 13.66
N PRO A 24 2.01 -0.57 14.83
CA PRO A 24 1.65 0.14 16.07
C PRO A 24 1.64 1.67 15.96
N GLY A 25 2.43 2.24 15.06
CA GLY A 25 2.46 3.66 14.78
C GLY A 25 1.41 4.15 13.79
N ALA A 26 0.60 3.25 13.20
CA ALA A 26 -0.34 3.62 12.15
C ALA A 26 -1.42 4.60 12.64
N ARG A 27 -1.67 5.64 11.84
CA ARG A 27 -2.71 6.65 12.09
C ARG A 27 -3.53 6.85 10.82
N LEU A 28 -4.83 6.58 10.91
CA LEU A 28 -5.75 6.82 9.81
C LEU A 28 -6.25 8.26 9.82
N VAL A 29 -6.18 8.90 8.67
CA VAL A 29 -6.66 10.27 8.47
C VAL A 29 -7.46 10.36 7.17
N THR A 30 -8.32 11.38 7.08
CA THR A 30 -9.02 11.72 5.84
C THR A 30 -8.16 12.66 4.98
N LYS A 31 -8.33 12.59 3.66
CA LYS A 31 -7.61 13.44 2.70
C LYS A 31 -8.21 14.85 2.55
N ASP A 32 -9.05 15.27 3.48
CA ASP A 32 -9.75 16.57 3.40
C ASP A 32 -8.87 17.77 3.79
N SER A 33 -7.76 17.52 4.51
CA SER A 33 -6.92 18.60 5.00
C SER A 33 -6.24 19.36 3.86
N TRP A 34 -5.90 20.63 4.10
CA TRP A 34 -5.18 21.47 3.14
C TRP A 34 -3.89 20.82 2.68
N PHE A 35 -3.21 20.09 3.56
CA PHE A 35 -1.97 19.39 3.27
C PHE A 35 -2.14 18.38 2.12
N PHE A 36 -3.20 17.55 2.15
CA PHE A 36 -3.46 16.61 1.05
C PHE A 36 -3.92 17.31 -0.22
N LYS A 37 -4.59 18.45 -0.12
CA LYS A 37 -4.94 19.29 -1.28
C LYS A 37 -3.68 19.83 -1.97
N VAL A 38 -2.69 20.25 -1.20
CA VAL A 38 -1.39 20.66 -1.73
C VAL A 38 -0.66 19.49 -2.39
N LEU A 39 -0.61 18.32 -1.74
CA LEU A 39 -0.03 17.12 -2.34
C LEU A 39 -0.74 16.73 -3.64
N ALA A 40 -2.05 16.90 -3.72
CA ALA A 40 -2.83 16.62 -4.92
C ALA A 40 -2.44 17.53 -6.10
N ILE A 41 -1.97 18.76 -5.86
CA ILE A 41 -1.45 19.64 -6.91
C ILE A 41 -0.22 19.02 -7.57
N PHE A 42 0.69 18.45 -6.76
CA PHE A 42 1.88 17.77 -7.29
C PHE A 42 1.56 16.44 -7.98
N ALA A 43 0.50 15.75 -7.55
CA ALA A 43 0.04 14.52 -8.18
C ALA A 43 -0.79 14.77 -9.46
N ALA A 44 -1.35 15.98 -9.62
CA ALA A 44 -2.27 16.33 -10.70
C ALA A 44 -1.75 16.07 -12.11
N PRO A 45 -0.48 16.34 -12.45
CA PRO A 45 0.05 16.06 -13.79
C PRO A 45 0.02 14.59 -14.18
N PHE A 46 0.02 13.68 -13.19
CA PHE A 46 0.12 12.23 -13.40
C PHE A 46 -1.24 11.54 -13.37
N VAL A 47 -2.11 11.94 -12.42
CA VAL A 47 -3.36 11.22 -12.15
C VAL A 47 -4.59 12.13 -12.10
N GLY A 48 -4.42 13.44 -12.15
CA GLY A 48 -5.50 14.42 -11.99
C GLY A 48 -5.81 14.72 -10.51
N TYR A 49 -6.02 16.00 -10.21
CA TYR A 49 -6.19 16.51 -8.84
C TYR A 49 -7.35 15.84 -8.08
N ARG A 50 -8.56 15.89 -8.65
CA ARG A 50 -9.75 15.29 -8.04
C ARG A 50 -9.64 13.78 -7.94
N TYR A 51 -9.19 13.15 -9.01
CA TYR A 51 -9.06 11.70 -9.07
C TYR A 51 -8.11 11.17 -8.00
N TRP A 52 -6.99 11.86 -7.75
CA TRP A 52 -6.06 11.52 -6.68
C TRP A 52 -6.68 11.65 -5.28
N LEU A 53 -7.44 12.73 -5.03
CA LEU A 53 -8.12 12.93 -3.74
C LEU A 53 -9.21 11.89 -3.47
N GLU A 54 -9.91 11.45 -4.52
CA GLU A 54 -11.14 10.69 -4.41
C GLU A 54 -10.94 9.17 -4.54
N HIS A 55 -9.87 8.72 -5.21
CA HIS A 55 -9.72 7.31 -5.59
C HIS A 55 -8.46 6.64 -5.07
N TYR A 56 -7.49 7.40 -4.54
CA TYR A 56 -6.26 6.83 -4.01
C TYR A 56 -6.24 6.84 -2.47
N ALA A 57 -5.79 5.74 -1.85
CA ALA A 57 -5.21 5.76 -0.53
C ALA A 57 -3.72 6.12 -0.64
N ILE A 58 -3.11 6.55 0.44
CA ILE A 58 -1.68 6.85 0.48
C ILE A 58 -1.12 6.66 1.89
N ALA A 59 0.04 6.04 2.00
CA ALA A 59 0.83 6.00 3.22
C ALA A 59 1.94 7.07 3.18
N LEU A 60 1.98 7.91 4.21
CA LEU A 60 3.03 8.89 4.46
C LEU A 60 3.72 8.53 5.78
N GLY A 61 4.72 7.66 5.72
CA GLY A 61 5.30 7.07 6.91
C GLY A 61 4.25 6.28 7.69
N PRO A 62 3.98 6.58 8.97
CA PRO A 62 2.95 5.89 9.75
C PRO A 62 1.54 6.42 9.49
N VAL A 63 1.38 7.55 8.78
CA VAL A 63 0.07 8.14 8.49
C VAL A 63 -0.51 7.57 7.21
N GLN A 64 -1.71 7.01 7.29
CA GLN A 64 -2.44 6.46 6.17
C GLN A 64 -3.66 7.32 5.89
N ALA A 65 -3.70 7.91 4.70
CA ALA A 65 -4.77 8.84 4.33
C ALA A 65 -5.69 8.23 3.28
N TYR A 66 -6.98 8.31 3.57
CA TYR A 66 -8.04 7.74 2.75
C TYR A 66 -9.04 8.82 2.31
N PRO A 67 -9.65 8.67 1.13
CA PRO A 67 -10.74 9.53 0.71
C PRO A 67 -11.92 9.46 1.69
N ARG A 68 -12.47 10.64 2.06
CA ARG A 68 -13.57 10.70 3.02
C ARG A 68 -14.85 10.06 2.48
N GLN A 69 -15.09 10.19 1.19
CA GLN A 69 -16.30 9.69 0.52
C GLN A 69 -16.36 8.17 0.37
N TRP A 70 -15.31 7.44 0.72
CA TRP A 70 -15.40 6.00 0.74
C TRP A 70 -16.35 5.55 1.84
N THR A 71 -17.29 4.68 1.49
CA THR A 71 -18.27 4.14 2.44
C THR A 71 -17.64 3.12 3.38
N ASP A 72 -16.63 2.41 2.89
CA ASP A 72 -15.94 1.35 3.63
C ASP A 72 -14.44 1.33 3.31
N LEU A 73 -13.62 1.00 4.31
CA LEU A 73 -12.19 0.74 4.11
C LEU A 73 -11.98 -0.77 3.96
N ARG A 74 -11.77 -1.19 2.73
CA ARG A 74 -11.45 -2.59 2.46
C ARG A 74 -10.20 -3.00 3.23
N MET A 75 -10.29 -4.08 4.00
CA MET A 75 -9.19 -4.59 4.81
C MET A 75 -7.90 -4.79 3.99
N GLY A 76 -8.02 -5.27 2.77
CA GLY A 76 -6.89 -5.41 1.86
C GLY A 76 -6.18 -4.09 1.54
N THR A 77 -6.90 -2.95 1.51
CA THR A 77 -6.29 -1.63 1.33
C THR A 77 -5.55 -1.18 2.59
N ILE A 78 -6.13 -1.42 3.77
CA ILE A 78 -5.46 -1.12 5.05
C ILE A 78 -4.16 -1.92 5.17
N ILE A 79 -4.18 -3.20 4.85
CA ILE A 79 -2.99 -4.06 4.88
C ILE A 79 -1.93 -3.55 3.91
N HIS A 80 -2.32 -3.16 2.70
CA HIS A 80 -1.43 -2.60 1.69
C HIS A 80 -0.74 -1.32 2.20
N GLU A 81 -1.49 -0.37 2.72
CA GLU A 81 -0.94 0.90 3.24
C GLU A 81 -0.09 0.69 4.51
N CYS A 82 -0.49 -0.22 5.41
CA CYS A 82 0.32 -0.61 6.56
C CYS A 82 1.66 -1.23 6.13
N ARG A 83 1.69 -1.94 5.00
CA ARG A 83 2.93 -2.49 4.46
C ARG A 83 3.90 -1.40 4.02
N HIS A 84 3.41 -0.32 3.42
CA HIS A 84 4.25 0.85 3.13
C HIS A 84 4.80 1.52 4.40
N SER A 85 4.01 1.62 5.47
CA SER A 85 4.50 2.10 6.76
C SER A 85 5.62 1.20 7.31
N TRP A 86 5.48 -0.12 7.18
CA TRP A 86 6.51 -1.07 7.55
C TRP A 86 7.79 -0.94 6.70
N GLN A 87 7.65 -0.71 5.40
CA GLN A 87 8.78 -0.46 4.50
C GLN A 87 9.54 0.81 4.91
N CYS A 88 8.84 1.87 5.31
CA CYS A 88 9.47 3.07 5.87
C CYS A 88 10.23 2.73 7.17
N GLU A 89 9.64 1.94 8.06
CA GLU A 89 10.29 1.49 9.30
C GLU A 89 11.59 0.71 9.00
N MET A 90 11.55 -0.20 8.04
CA MET A 90 12.73 -0.98 7.63
C MET A 90 13.85 -0.09 7.08
N LEU A 91 13.50 0.92 6.29
CA LEU A 91 14.47 1.91 5.82
C LEU A 91 15.03 2.79 6.96
N GLY A 92 14.23 3.06 7.99
CA GLY A 92 14.66 3.76 9.20
C GLY A 92 15.73 3.00 10.00
N TRP A 93 15.73 1.66 9.91
CA TRP A 93 16.80 0.84 10.49
C TRP A 93 18.17 1.04 9.82
N LEU A 94 18.19 1.52 8.58
CA LEU A 94 19.44 1.85 7.88
C LEU A 94 20.10 3.12 8.42
N ILE A 95 19.43 3.88 9.29
CA ILE A 95 19.96 5.04 9.99
C ILE A 95 20.42 4.56 11.37
N PRO A 96 21.75 4.34 11.62
CA PRO A 96 22.22 3.60 12.79
C PRO A 96 21.71 4.16 14.12
N ILE A 97 21.78 5.48 14.32
CA ILE A 97 21.32 6.13 15.56
C ILE A 97 19.81 5.91 15.78
N VAL A 98 19.01 6.04 14.72
CA VAL A 98 17.55 5.91 14.80
C VAL A 98 17.13 4.46 14.98
N GLY A 99 17.79 3.53 14.30
CA GLY A 99 17.49 2.10 14.36
C GLY A 99 17.70 1.54 15.78
N TRP A 100 18.77 1.94 16.45
CA TRP A 100 19.15 1.38 17.74
C TRP A 100 18.45 2.00 18.96
N PHE A 101 18.20 3.30 18.94
CA PHE A 101 17.76 4.03 20.12
C PHE A 101 16.29 4.45 20.13
N PHE A 102 15.60 4.36 19.01
CA PHE A 102 14.23 4.88 18.89
C PHE A 102 13.19 3.80 18.58
N GLY A 103 11.95 4.03 19.03
CA GLY A 103 10.82 3.16 18.80
C GLY A 103 10.35 3.15 17.34
N ARG A 104 9.45 2.22 17.00
CA ARG A 104 8.96 1.95 15.63
C ARG A 104 8.43 3.19 14.92
N THR A 105 7.67 4.04 15.61
CA THR A 105 7.08 5.26 15.01
C THR A 105 8.17 6.23 14.55
N VAL A 106 9.21 6.44 15.37
CA VAL A 106 10.33 7.33 15.01
C VAL A 106 11.12 6.76 13.83
N ARG A 107 11.39 5.45 13.84
CA ARG A 107 12.03 4.77 12.71
C ARG A 107 11.23 4.91 11.42
N THR A 108 9.91 4.78 11.49
CA THR A 108 9.03 4.92 10.32
C THR A 108 9.11 6.34 9.74
N TRP A 109 9.11 7.36 10.59
CA TRP A 109 9.27 8.75 10.14
C TRP A 109 10.66 9.03 9.58
N ALA A 110 11.70 8.51 10.21
CA ALA A 110 13.09 8.69 9.75
C ALA A 110 13.36 7.97 8.41
N GLY A 111 12.77 6.80 8.20
CA GLY A 111 12.89 6.07 6.94
C GLY A 111 12.02 6.61 5.82
N PHE A 112 11.00 7.42 6.13
CA PHE A 112 10.08 7.95 5.13
C PHE A 112 10.74 8.82 4.04
N PRO A 113 11.67 9.75 4.32
CA PRO A 113 12.39 10.47 3.27
C PRO A 113 13.16 9.53 2.33
N LEU A 114 13.83 8.52 2.88
CA LEU A 114 14.56 7.54 2.08
C LEU A 114 13.59 6.70 1.23
N PHE A 115 12.44 6.32 1.79
CA PHE A 115 11.37 5.68 1.04
C PHE A 115 10.92 6.54 -0.14
N LEU A 116 10.67 7.85 0.07
CA LEU A 116 10.28 8.76 -1.00
C LEU A 116 11.36 8.88 -2.08
N ILE A 117 12.63 8.96 -1.68
CA ILE A 117 13.75 9.02 -2.63
C ILE A 117 13.78 7.75 -3.49
N LEU A 118 13.70 6.59 -2.88
CA LEU A 118 13.70 5.32 -3.61
C LEU A 118 12.44 5.14 -4.46
N TYR A 119 11.29 5.60 -3.96
CA TYR A 119 10.01 5.45 -4.63
C TYR A 119 9.86 6.38 -5.84
N PHE A 120 10.34 7.62 -5.75
CA PHE A 120 10.10 8.63 -6.78
C PHE A 120 11.35 9.08 -7.53
N VAL A 121 12.52 9.16 -6.87
CA VAL A 121 13.70 9.87 -7.40
C VAL A 121 14.67 8.94 -8.12
N VAL A 122 14.82 7.71 -7.63
CA VAL A 122 15.76 6.79 -8.25
C VAL A 122 15.26 6.41 -9.64
N LEU A 123 15.98 6.88 -10.67
CA LEU A 123 15.75 6.66 -12.11
C LEU A 123 14.78 7.65 -12.80
N LEU A 124 14.66 8.87 -12.28
CA LEU A 124 13.84 9.93 -12.87
C LEU A 124 14.03 10.19 -14.38
N PRO A 125 15.21 10.12 -15.02
CA PRO A 125 15.26 10.39 -16.46
C PRO A 125 14.55 9.31 -17.29
N ILE A 126 14.31 8.12 -16.75
CA ILE A 126 13.76 6.97 -17.48
C ILE A 126 12.35 6.57 -17.00
N GLY A 127 11.79 7.23 -15.99
CA GLY A 127 10.46 6.90 -15.43
C GLY A 127 10.38 5.54 -14.74
N LEU A 128 11.50 4.97 -14.37
CA LEU A 128 11.66 3.60 -13.90
C LEU A 128 12.06 3.55 -12.44
N SER A 129 11.14 3.70 -11.52
CA SER A 129 11.44 3.26 -10.17
C SER A 129 11.21 1.75 -10.05
N VAL A 130 12.28 0.96 -10.21
CA VAL A 130 12.27 -0.48 -9.88
C VAL A 130 11.88 -0.67 -8.41
N PHE A 131 12.33 0.22 -7.54
CA PHE A 131 11.95 0.23 -6.12
C PHE A 131 10.47 0.50 -5.91
N LYS A 132 9.85 1.41 -6.68
CA LYS A 132 8.40 1.63 -6.62
C LYS A 132 7.65 0.34 -6.94
N CYS A 133 7.99 -0.30 -8.05
CA CYS A 133 7.37 -1.56 -8.44
C CYS A 133 7.58 -2.65 -7.38
N TRP A 134 8.76 -2.71 -6.76
CA TRP A 134 9.06 -3.66 -5.70
C TRP A 134 8.27 -3.36 -4.41
N PHE A 135 8.17 -2.10 -4.01
CA PHE A 135 7.38 -1.70 -2.84
C PHE A 135 5.90 -2.00 -3.01
N GLU A 136 5.34 -1.67 -4.17
CA GLU A 136 3.95 -1.99 -4.50
C GLU A 136 3.72 -3.51 -4.54
N LEU A 137 4.63 -4.26 -5.16
CA LEU A 137 4.55 -5.71 -5.21
C LEU A 137 4.58 -6.34 -3.82
N ASP A 138 5.44 -5.85 -2.93
CA ASP A 138 5.55 -6.34 -1.57
C ASP A 138 4.28 -5.99 -0.74
N ALA A 139 3.73 -4.80 -0.91
CA ALA A 139 2.49 -4.38 -0.27
C ALA A 139 1.29 -5.22 -0.75
N ASP A 140 1.18 -5.46 -2.05
CA ASP A 140 0.12 -6.31 -2.61
C ASP A 140 0.27 -7.78 -2.23
N ARG A 141 1.50 -8.29 -2.10
CA ARG A 141 1.71 -9.66 -1.59
C ARG A 141 1.14 -9.85 -0.17
N ALA A 142 1.28 -8.85 0.69
CA ALA A 142 0.67 -8.89 2.03
C ALA A 142 -0.87 -8.96 1.93
N LYS A 143 -1.47 -8.15 1.07
CA LYS A 143 -2.90 -8.17 0.76
C LYS A 143 -3.35 -9.53 0.20
N TRP A 144 -2.64 -10.10 -0.79
CA TRP A 144 -3.00 -11.40 -1.36
C TRP A 144 -2.87 -12.54 -0.35
N ALA A 145 -1.85 -12.49 0.53
CA ALA A 145 -1.73 -13.47 1.61
C ALA A 145 -2.93 -13.43 2.54
N TRP A 146 -3.41 -12.23 2.89
CA TRP A 146 -4.63 -12.06 3.68
C TRP A 146 -5.87 -12.60 2.94
N MET A 147 -6.03 -12.32 1.64
CA MET A 147 -7.15 -12.85 0.85
C MET A 147 -7.19 -14.38 0.87
N LEU A 148 -6.03 -15.05 0.73
CA LEU A 148 -5.95 -16.52 0.84
C LEU A 148 -6.34 -17.03 2.25
N ILE A 149 -5.93 -16.30 3.31
CA ILE A 149 -6.30 -16.63 4.70
C ILE A 149 -7.81 -16.49 4.92
N GLN A 150 -8.46 -15.53 4.27
CA GLN A 150 -9.92 -15.34 4.30
C GLN A 150 -10.68 -16.37 3.46
N GLY A 151 -9.98 -17.27 2.78
CA GLY A 151 -10.59 -18.33 1.97
C GLY A 151 -10.90 -17.92 0.54
N GLU A 152 -10.38 -16.78 0.06
CA GLU A 152 -10.50 -16.44 -1.36
C GLU A 152 -9.75 -17.46 -2.22
N GLY A 153 -10.36 -17.84 -3.33
CA GLY A 153 -9.78 -18.85 -4.22
C GLY A 153 -8.46 -18.38 -4.86
N PRO A 154 -7.48 -19.27 -5.03
CA PRO A 154 -6.18 -18.94 -5.66
C PRO A 154 -6.30 -18.25 -7.01
N GLN A 155 -7.30 -18.63 -7.80
CA GLN A 155 -7.57 -18.01 -9.12
C GLN A 155 -7.97 -16.54 -9.00
N ILE A 156 -8.76 -16.19 -7.98
CA ILE A 156 -9.14 -14.77 -7.72
C ILE A 156 -7.91 -13.95 -7.37
N VAL A 157 -7.03 -14.50 -6.54
CA VAL A 157 -5.76 -13.84 -6.17
C VAL A 157 -4.87 -13.64 -7.40
N GLU A 158 -4.75 -14.65 -8.28
CA GLU A 158 -3.98 -14.50 -9.53
C GLU A 158 -4.59 -13.43 -10.46
N LEU A 159 -5.92 -13.41 -10.62
CA LEU A 159 -6.61 -12.39 -11.41
C LEU A 159 -6.38 -10.98 -10.86
N ARG A 160 -6.48 -10.80 -9.54
CA ARG A 160 -6.21 -9.51 -8.88
C ARG A 160 -4.75 -9.06 -9.08
N ALA A 161 -3.80 -9.99 -9.03
CA ALA A 161 -2.40 -9.70 -9.30
C ALA A 161 -2.15 -9.24 -10.75
N ILE A 162 -2.82 -9.87 -11.72
CA ILE A 162 -2.75 -9.49 -13.13
C ILE A 162 -3.36 -8.10 -13.34
N ASP A 163 -4.51 -7.82 -12.74
CA ASP A 163 -5.20 -6.54 -12.89
C ASP A 163 -4.41 -5.42 -12.20
N PHE A 164 -3.87 -5.65 -11.02
CA PHE A 164 -3.01 -4.68 -10.37
C PHE A 164 -1.71 -4.45 -11.15
N GLY A 165 -1.12 -5.51 -11.70
CA GLY A 165 0.00 -5.42 -12.63
C GLY A 165 -0.28 -4.57 -13.87
N LYS A 166 -1.52 -4.52 -14.36
CA LYS A 166 -1.96 -3.59 -15.43
C LYS A 166 -2.08 -2.15 -14.90
N THR A 167 -2.63 -1.99 -13.70
CA THR A 167 -2.84 -0.68 -13.07
C THR A 167 -1.52 0.01 -12.76
N VAL A 168 -0.55 -0.70 -12.16
CA VAL A 168 0.81 -0.19 -11.88
C VAL A 168 1.53 0.27 -13.14
N ASN A 169 1.17 -0.30 -14.28
CA ASN A 169 1.71 0.04 -15.60
C ASN A 169 0.92 1.15 -16.31
N GLY A 170 -0.19 1.62 -15.71
CA GLY A 170 -0.98 2.71 -16.24
C GLY A 170 -0.31 4.07 -16.03
N ARG A 171 -0.88 5.10 -16.69
CA ARG A 171 -0.36 6.49 -16.64
C ARG A 171 -0.16 7.02 -15.22
N GLY A 172 -0.93 6.52 -14.23
CA GLY A 172 -0.85 6.97 -12.83
C GLY A 172 0.37 6.49 -12.05
N TYR A 173 1.06 5.43 -12.51
CA TYR A 173 2.21 4.87 -11.82
C TYR A 173 3.55 5.09 -12.54
N GLY A 174 3.53 5.49 -13.83
CA GLY A 174 4.74 5.87 -14.57
C GLY A 174 5.78 4.76 -14.76
N PHE A 175 5.37 3.48 -14.73
CA PHE A 175 6.30 2.37 -14.92
C PHE A 175 6.52 2.12 -16.41
N ALA A 176 7.75 2.28 -16.90
CA ALA A 176 8.05 2.29 -18.33
C ALA A 176 7.96 0.90 -19.01
N PHE A 177 7.97 -0.21 -18.25
CA PHE A 177 7.88 -1.55 -18.80
C PHE A 177 6.64 -2.32 -18.33
N PRO A 178 5.46 -2.03 -18.92
CA PRO A 178 4.19 -2.65 -18.52
C PRO A 178 4.22 -4.18 -18.53
N TRP A 179 4.89 -4.77 -19.51
CA TRP A 179 5.01 -6.22 -19.65
C TRP A 179 5.82 -6.87 -18.52
N LEU A 180 6.86 -6.19 -18.03
CA LEU A 180 7.72 -6.69 -16.94
C LEU A 180 6.97 -6.65 -15.60
N GLY A 181 6.28 -5.55 -15.30
CA GLY A 181 5.45 -5.44 -14.11
C GLY A 181 4.39 -6.53 -14.08
N ARG A 182 3.61 -6.72 -15.16
CA ARG A 182 2.62 -7.81 -15.25
C ARG A 182 3.23 -9.19 -14.99
N LYS A 183 4.40 -9.48 -15.56
CA LYS A 183 5.10 -10.76 -15.32
C LYS A 183 5.51 -10.91 -13.86
N TRP A 184 6.04 -9.86 -13.24
CA TRP A 184 6.48 -9.90 -11.84
C TRP A 184 5.33 -10.09 -10.87
N PHE A 185 4.24 -9.36 -11.03
CA PHE A 185 3.06 -9.49 -10.18
C PHE A 185 2.45 -10.89 -10.30
N ARG A 186 2.26 -11.38 -11.51
CA ARG A 186 1.76 -12.74 -11.76
C ARG A 186 2.68 -13.82 -11.18
N TRP A 187 3.99 -13.69 -11.37
CA TRP A 187 4.97 -14.61 -10.81
C TRP A 187 4.94 -14.62 -9.28
N ALA A 188 4.90 -13.46 -8.65
CA ALA A 188 4.85 -13.34 -7.21
C ALA A 188 3.57 -13.93 -6.62
N ALA A 189 2.41 -13.71 -7.26
CA ALA A 189 1.14 -14.33 -6.86
C ALA A 189 1.21 -15.85 -6.96
N LYS A 190 1.69 -16.41 -8.08
CA LYS A 190 1.85 -17.87 -8.24
C LYS A 190 2.76 -18.47 -7.17
N ARG A 191 3.89 -17.81 -6.88
CA ARG A 191 4.81 -18.26 -5.84
C ARG A 191 4.19 -18.21 -4.44
N LEU A 192 3.35 -17.20 -4.15
CA LEU A 192 2.61 -17.10 -2.90
C LEU A 192 1.57 -18.21 -2.79
N ILE A 193 0.78 -18.43 -3.84
CA ILE A 193 -0.25 -19.47 -3.91
C ILE A 193 0.35 -20.87 -3.69
N SER A 194 1.45 -21.18 -4.39
CA SER A 194 2.11 -22.50 -4.24
C SER A 194 2.60 -22.73 -2.80
N LYS A 195 3.18 -21.71 -2.16
CA LYS A 195 3.60 -21.81 -0.75
C LYS A 195 2.41 -21.99 0.20
N TRP A 196 1.30 -21.32 -0.07
CA TRP A 196 0.09 -21.41 0.74
C TRP A 196 -0.54 -22.82 0.60
N GLN A 197 -0.67 -23.35 -0.61
CA GLN A 197 -1.16 -24.70 -0.88
C GLN A 197 -0.29 -25.77 -0.20
N ALA A 198 1.03 -25.67 -0.31
CA ALA A 198 1.95 -26.59 0.35
C ALA A 198 1.77 -26.63 1.88
N ARG A 199 1.48 -25.48 2.49
CA ARG A 199 1.22 -25.39 3.95
C ARG A 199 -0.14 -25.96 4.35
N SER A 200 -1.16 -25.77 3.51
CA SER A 200 -2.52 -26.28 3.79
C SER A 200 -2.63 -27.80 3.61
N THR A 201 -1.75 -28.42 2.82
CA THR A 201 -1.71 -29.86 2.62
C THR A 201 -0.84 -30.61 3.63
N THR A 202 -0.01 -29.90 4.40
CA THR A 202 0.82 -30.52 5.44
C THR A 202 -0.04 -30.82 6.67
N PRO A 203 -0.17 -32.10 7.12
CA PRO A 203 -0.94 -32.43 8.31
C PRO A 203 -0.39 -31.64 9.51
N LYS A 204 -1.27 -30.98 10.25
CA LYS A 204 -0.88 -30.40 11.54
C LYS A 204 -0.53 -31.57 12.49
N LYS A 205 0.75 -31.71 12.81
CA LYS A 205 1.21 -32.64 13.86
C LYS A 205 0.75 -32.19 15.23
#